data_ddab140995c683a76ebeb4bf75f3424b
#
_entry.id   ddab140995c683a76ebeb4bf75f3424b
#
_cell.length_a   1.000
_cell.length_b   1.000
_cell.length_c   1.000
_cell.angle_alpha   90.00
_cell.angle_beta   90.00
_cell.angle_gamma   90.00
#
_symmetry.space_group_name_H-M   'P 1'
#
loop_
_entity.id
_entity.type
_entity.pdbx_description
1 polymer ?
#
loop_
_entity_poly.entity_id
_entity_poly.type
_entity_poly.pdbx_seq_one_letter_code
_entity_poly.pdbx_strand_id
1 'polypeptide(L)'
;MRSFLLTSVFVLFFMNTFAQVKGNRGYHVTVGEQVPNLTLHLTNGKTVTLNQMRGKIVVLQFTASWCSVCRKEMPHLESEIWQAFKDKNFILIGVDYDEPLKKVQAFQKEMKVTYPFALDPGAKLFQHFANKGAGVTRNVVINTTGKIVFLTRLYEPKEFNAMKDKIAALLSDD
;
A
#
# COMPACT_ATOMS: atom_id res chain seq x y z
N MET A 1 51.85 -37.79 -21.57
CA MET A 1 51.46 -36.44 -21.09
C MET A 1 50.06 -36.16 -21.62
N ARG A 2 49.03 -36.26 -20.77
CA ARG A 2 47.64 -36.01 -21.15
C ARG A 2 47.21 -34.73 -20.41
N SER A 3 47.01 -33.66 -21.19
CA SER A 3 46.56 -32.35 -20.68
C SER A 3 45.04 -32.36 -20.50
N PHE A 4 44.59 -32.19 -19.25
CA PHE A 4 43.16 -32.01 -18.94
C PHE A 4 42.84 -30.52 -19.03
N LEU A 5 42.04 -30.13 -20.03
CA LEU A 5 41.40 -28.80 -20.10
C LEU A 5 40.15 -28.80 -19.19
N LEU A 6 40.24 -28.06 -18.08
CA LEU A 6 39.11 -27.72 -17.27
C LEU A 6 38.33 -26.56 -17.91
N THR A 7 37.18 -26.85 -18.53
CA THR A 7 36.23 -25.86 -18.99
C THR A 7 35.38 -25.39 -17.81
N SER A 8 35.67 -24.19 -17.30
CA SER A 8 34.88 -23.50 -16.27
C SER A 8 33.60 -22.95 -16.90
N VAL A 9 32.45 -23.57 -16.57
CA VAL A 9 31.12 -23.07 -16.96
C VAL A 9 30.74 -21.95 -15.99
N PHE A 10 30.81 -20.72 -16.48
CA PHE A 10 30.36 -19.53 -15.74
C PHE A 10 28.83 -19.39 -15.90
N VAL A 11 28.08 -19.83 -14.89
CA VAL A 11 26.62 -19.65 -14.86
C VAL A 11 26.32 -18.20 -14.47
N LEU A 12 25.99 -17.38 -15.49
CA LEU A 12 25.49 -16.01 -15.29
C LEU A 12 24.07 -16.07 -14.71
N PHE A 13 23.96 -15.83 -13.40
CA PHE A 13 22.69 -15.57 -12.75
C PHE A 13 22.18 -14.19 -13.20
N PHE A 14 21.26 -14.15 -14.15
CA PHE A 14 20.49 -12.95 -14.46
C PHE A 14 19.57 -12.63 -13.31
N MET A 15 19.99 -11.78 -12.38
CA MET A 15 19.11 -11.11 -11.44
C MET A 15 18.22 -10.15 -12.24
N ASN A 16 16.98 -10.54 -12.49
CA ASN A 16 15.94 -9.62 -12.97
C ASN A 16 15.63 -8.63 -11.86
N THR A 17 16.39 -7.55 -11.76
CA THR A 17 15.99 -6.37 -10.99
C THR A 17 14.84 -5.70 -11.74
N PHE A 18 13.62 -5.93 -11.29
CA PHE A 18 12.49 -5.08 -11.67
C PHE A 18 12.78 -3.66 -11.14
N ALA A 19 13.42 -2.86 -11.98
CA ALA A 19 13.56 -1.43 -11.72
C ALA A 19 12.15 -0.82 -11.78
N GLN A 20 11.59 -0.50 -10.61
CA GLN A 20 10.38 0.30 -10.52
C GLN A 20 10.67 1.64 -11.21
N VAL A 21 9.88 1.99 -12.21
CA VAL A 21 10.02 3.20 -13.03
C VAL A 21 10.12 4.40 -12.10
N LYS A 22 11.30 5.04 -12.12
CA LYS A 22 11.68 6.17 -11.28
C LYS A 22 11.07 7.46 -11.84
N GLY A 23 9.76 7.61 -11.67
CA GLY A 23 9.08 8.90 -11.77
C GLY A 23 8.52 9.19 -10.38
N ASN A 24 8.78 10.37 -9.85
CA ASN A 24 8.32 10.78 -8.49
C ASN A 24 6.79 10.86 -8.38
N ARG A 25 6.00 10.49 -9.34
CA ARG A 25 4.52 10.38 -9.36
C ARG A 25 3.80 11.17 -8.22
N GLY A 26 4.47 12.23 -7.66
CA GLY A 26 4.05 13.04 -6.53
C GLY A 26 4.33 12.45 -5.15
N TYR A 27 4.96 11.29 -5.04
CA TYR A 27 5.54 10.80 -3.79
C TYR A 27 6.86 11.52 -3.47
N HIS A 28 7.14 11.72 -2.18
CA HIS A 28 8.47 12.12 -1.70
C HIS A 28 9.12 11.04 -0.83
N VAL A 29 8.47 9.89 -0.72
CA VAL A 29 9.01 8.66 -0.11
C VAL A 29 9.35 7.63 -1.19
N THR A 30 10.18 6.64 -0.82
CA THR A 30 10.64 5.58 -1.72
C THR A 30 10.46 4.19 -1.09
N VAL A 31 10.43 3.15 -1.93
CA VAL A 31 10.48 1.76 -1.48
C VAL A 31 11.79 1.50 -0.73
N GLY A 32 11.70 0.82 0.41
CA GLY A 32 12.81 0.58 1.35
C GLY A 32 12.86 1.56 2.51
N GLU A 33 12.18 2.71 2.43
CA GLU A 33 12.16 3.73 3.46
C GLU A 33 11.31 3.30 4.66
N GLN A 34 11.78 3.67 5.87
CA GLN A 34 11.09 3.40 7.12
C GLN A 34 9.98 4.42 7.35
N VAL A 35 8.74 3.96 7.55
CA VAL A 35 7.62 4.85 7.88
C VAL A 35 7.71 5.28 9.35
N PRO A 36 7.55 6.58 9.66
CA PRO A 36 7.48 7.05 11.04
C PRO A 36 6.24 6.49 11.76
N ASN A 37 6.23 6.58 13.10
CA ASN A 37 5.07 6.16 13.88
C ASN A 37 3.91 7.16 13.72
N LEU A 38 3.05 6.94 12.75
CA LEU A 38 1.89 7.79 12.48
C LEU A 38 0.69 7.31 13.29
N THR A 39 -0.13 8.26 13.74
CA THR A 39 -1.39 8.01 14.45
C THR A 39 -2.57 8.13 13.47
N LEU A 40 -3.44 7.14 13.47
CA LEU A 40 -4.65 7.07 12.63
C LEU A 40 -5.89 7.13 13.54
N HIS A 41 -6.78 8.09 13.28
CA HIS A 41 -8.07 8.23 13.95
C HIS A 41 -9.14 7.54 13.10
N LEU A 42 -9.59 6.37 13.53
CA LEU A 42 -10.56 5.57 12.78
C LEU A 42 -11.98 6.15 12.88
N THR A 43 -12.78 5.95 11.85
CA THR A 43 -14.18 6.42 11.77
C THR A 43 -15.10 5.80 12.81
N ASN A 44 -14.68 4.73 13.49
CA ASN A 44 -15.37 4.10 14.61
C ASN A 44 -14.98 4.66 15.99
N GLY A 45 -14.19 5.74 16.02
CA GLY A 45 -13.73 6.41 17.25
C GLY A 45 -12.45 5.84 17.86
N LYS A 46 -11.92 4.72 17.36
CA LYS A 46 -10.66 4.16 17.84
C LYS A 46 -9.47 4.93 17.28
N THR A 47 -8.40 4.99 18.07
CA THR A 47 -7.11 5.53 17.64
C THR A 47 -6.08 4.40 17.63
N VAL A 48 -5.32 4.28 16.55
CA VAL A 48 -4.27 3.28 16.38
C VAL A 48 -3.01 3.93 15.84
N THR A 49 -1.85 3.31 16.07
CA THR A 49 -0.57 3.80 15.53
C THR A 49 0.07 2.75 14.63
N LEU A 50 0.93 3.16 13.71
CA LEU A 50 1.65 2.22 12.85
C LEU A 50 2.57 1.29 13.65
N ASN A 51 3.11 1.75 14.77
CA ASN A 51 3.93 0.87 15.64
C ASN A 51 3.11 -0.27 16.27
N GLN A 52 1.83 -0.05 16.59
CA GLN A 52 0.93 -1.10 17.09
C GLN A 52 0.59 -2.15 16.01
N MET A 53 0.88 -1.86 14.75
CA MET A 53 0.66 -2.76 13.62
C MET A 53 1.94 -3.48 13.17
N ARG A 54 3.07 -3.36 13.90
CA ARG A 54 4.26 -4.15 13.61
C ARG A 54 3.94 -5.66 13.69
N GLY A 55 4.56 -6.44 12.83
CA GLY A 55 4.20 -7.84 12.62
C GLY A 55 3.05 -8.07 11.63
N LYS A 56 2.41 -7.00 11.13
CA LYS A 56 1.41 -7.07 10.08
C LYS A 56 1.88 -6.40 8.79
N ILE A 57 1.41 -6.89 7.66
CA ILE A 57 1.46 -6.13 6.41
C ILE A 57 0.36 -5.08 6.47
N VAL A 58 0.70 -3.82 6.30
CA VAL A 58 -0.23 -2.69 6.35
C VAL A 58 -0.36 -2.07 4.96
N VAL A 59 -1.59 -1.89 4.49
CA VAL A 59 -1.87 -1.08 3.29
C VAL A 59 -2.61 0.18 3.71
N LEU A 60 -2.06 1.34 3.40
CA LEU A 60 -2.75 2.62 3.52
C LEU A 60 -3.23 3.03 2.14
N GLN A 61 -4.56 3.03 1.95
CA GLN A 61 -5.20 3.57 0.75
C GLN A 61 -5.59 5.02 0.98
N PHE A 62 -4.94 5.97 0.33
CA PHE A 62 -5.37 7.37 0.33
C PHE A 62 -6.49 7.58 -0.68
N THR A 63 -7.64 8.00 -0.19
CA THR A 63 -8.91 8.08 -0.93
C THR A 63 -9.70 9.34 -0.59
N ALA A 64 -10.76 9.62 -1.33
CA ALA A 64 -11.73 10.66 -1.03
C ALA A 64 -13.07 10.39 -1.73
N SER A 65 -14.19 10.89 -1.19
CA SER A 65 -15.51 10.64 -1.75
C SER A 65 -15.72 11.24 -3.15
N TRP A 66 -15.05 12.33 -3.46
CA TRP A 66 -15.08 13.04 -4.75
C TRP A 66 -14.16 12.42 -5.81
N CYS A 67 -13.34 11.42 -5.45
CA CYS A 67 -12.34 10.84 -6.32
C CYS A 67 -12.92 9.68 -7.17
N SER A 68 -13.15 9.92 -8.44
CA SER A 68 -13.72 8.91 -9.36
C SER A 68 -12.83 7.68 -9.55
N VAL A 69 -11.50 7.85 -9.52
CA VAL A 69 -10.53 6.74 -9.64
C VAL A 69 -10.53 5.89 -8.37
N CYS A 70 -10.65 6.51 -7.19
CA CYS A 70 -10.78 5.79 -5.92
C CYS A 70 -12.03 4.90 -5.93
N ARG A 71 -13.15 5.43 -6.41
CA ARG A 71 -14.41 4.68 -6.55
C ARG A 71 -14.29 3.47 -7.48
N LYS A 72 -13.43 3.53 -8.50
CA LYS A 72 -13.13 2.38 -9.38
C LYS A 72 -12.26 1.35 -8.69
N GLU A 73 -11.27 1.76 -7.90
CA GLU A 73 -10.32 0.87 -7.22
C GLU A 73 -10.94 0.15 -6.02
N MET A 74 -11.77 0.84 -5.21
CA MET A 74 -12.26 0.35 -3.93
C MET A 74 -12.98 -1.01 -3.96
N PRO A 75 -13.84 -1.33 -4.96
CA PRO A 75 -14.44 -2.67 -5.06
C PRO A 75 -13.40 -3.78 -5.24
N HIS A 76 -12.30 -3.51 -5.96
CA HIS A 76 -11.20 -4.45 -6.15
C HIS A 76 -10.36 -4.60 -4.87
N LEU A 77 -10.10 -3.49 -4.15
CA LEU A 77 -9.45 -3.56 -2.84
C LEU A 77 -10.28 -4.36 -1.84
N GLU A 78 -11.60 -4.18 -1.83
CA GLU A 78 -12.50 -4.96 -0.97
C GLU A 78 -12.43 -6.46 -1.32
N SER A 79 -12.72 -6.82 -2.57
CA SER A 79 -12.91 -8.22 -2.96
C SER A 79 -11.60 -9.00 -3.09
N GLU A 80 -10.56 -8.38 -3.69
CA GLU A 80 -9.34 -9.10 -4.07
C GLU A 80 -8.19 -8.96 -3.06
N ILE A 81 -8.26 -7.98 -2.15
CA ILE A 81 -7.22 -7.75 -1.14
C ILE A 81 -7.80 -7.91 0.26
N TRP A 82 -8.79 -7.11 0.66
CA TRP A 82 -9.31 -7.15 2.02
C TRP A 82 -9.92 -8.50 2.36
N GLN A 83 -10.89 -8.97 1.58
CA GLN A 83 -11.55 -10.25 1.84
C GLN A 83 -10.61 -11.45 1.72
N ALA A 84 -9.59 -11.35 0.86
CA ALA A 84 -8.60 -12.42 0.68
C ALA A 84 -7.59 -12.53 1.83
N PHE A 85 -7.28 -11.42 2.53
CA PHE A 85 -6.16 -11.39 3.47
C PHE A 85 -6.53 -10.92 4.89
N LYS A 86 -7.77 -10.44 5.17
CA LYS A 86 -8.19 -9.87 6.46
C LYS A 86 -7.99 -10.79 7.68
N ASP A 87 -8.00 -12.10 7.47
CA ASP A 87 -7.83 -13.11 8.52
C ASP A 87 -6.36 -13.54 8.72
N LYS A 88 -5.41 -12.89 8.02
CA LYS A 88 -3.97 -13.08 8.13
C LYS A 88 -3.32 -11.91 8.90
N ASN A 89 -1.99 -11.95 9.05
CA ASN A 89 -1.22 -10.81 9.57
C ASN A 89 -1.23 -9.62 8.61
N PHE A 90 -2.41 -9.12 8.33
CA PHE A 90 -2.70 -8.10 7.33
C PHE A 90 -3.70 -7.06 7.84
N ILE A 91 -3.58 -5.83 7.38
CA ILE A 91 -4.60 -4.80 7.53
C ILE A 91 -4.59 -3.84 6.35
N LEU A 92 -5.78 -3.52 5.82
CA LEU A 92 -6.00 -2.44 4.87
C LEU A 92 -6.77 -1.33 5.57
N ILE A 93 -6.32 -0.07 5.46
CA ILE A 93 -6.99 1.10 6.03
C ILE A 93 -7.18 2.13 4.91
N GLY A 94 -8.42 2.52 4.65
CA GLY A 94 -8.74 3.69 3.83
C GLY A 94 -8.44 4.97 4.63
N VAL A 95 -7.56 5.82 4.14
CA VAL A 95 -7.24 7.12 4.74
C VAL A 95 -7.92 8.19 3.90
N ASP A 96 -8.97 8.78 4.45
CA ASP A 96 -9.79 9.76 3.73
C ASP A 96 -9.17 11.15 3.78
N TYR A 97 -8.99 11.75 2.61
CA TYR A 97 -8.31 13.01 2.41
C TYR A 97 -9.18 14.22 2.77
N ASP A 98 -9.05 14.71 4.01
CA ASP A 98 -9.59 15.99 4.51
C ASP A 98 -11.11 16.14 4.38
N GLU A 99 -11.87 15.07 4.64
CA GLU A 99 -13.33 15.13 4.66
C GLU A 99 -13.87 14.89 6.09
N PRO A 100 -15.04 15.45 6.44
CA PRO A 100 -15.62 15.28 7.76
C PRO A 100 -16.17 13.86 7.97
N LEU A 101 -16.13 13.37 9.22
CA LEU A 101 -16.52 12.01 9.63
C LEU A 101 -17.81 11.50 8.98
N LYS A 102 -18.89 12.30 9.02
CA LYS A 102 -20.19 11.88 8.47
C LYS A 102 -20.11 11.59 6.97
N LYS A 103 -19.32 12.37 6.23
CA LYS A 103 -19.14 12.22 4.79
C LYS A 103 -18.32 10.95 4.48
N VAL A 104 -17.26 10.71 5.24
CA VAL A 104 -16.42 9.51 5.11
C VAL A 104 -17.22 8.23 5.42
N GLN A 105 -18.04 8.24 6.48
CA GLN A 105 -18.91 7.12 6.82
C GLN A 105 -19.97 6.85 5.73
N ALA A 106 -20.58 7.90 5.17
CA ALA A 106 -21.50 7.77 4.05
C ALA A 106 -20.83 7.20 2.80
N PHE A 107 -19.63 7.68 2.49
CA PHE A 107 -18.82 7.20 1.38
C PHE A 107 -18.42 5.73 1.54
N GLN A 108 -17.94 5.32 2.71
CA GLN A 108 -17.62 3.92 3.01
C GLN A 108 -18.83 3.00 2.81
N LYS A 109 -20.00 3.43 3.29
CA LYS A 109 -21.27 2.70 3.13
C LYS A 109 -21.70 2.61 1.66
N GLU A 110 -21.63 3.72 0.93
CA GLU A 110 -21.94 3.80 -0.52
C GLU A 110 -21.08 2.83 -1.32
N MET A 111 -19.78 2.80 -1.04
CA MET A 111 -18.82 1.91 -1.71
C MET A 111 -18.93 0.44 -1.27
N LYS A 112 -19.74 0.14 -0.24
CA LYS A 112 -19.94 -1.22 0.32
C LYS A 112 -18.64 -1.90 0.72
N VAL A 113 -17.65 -1.14 1.18
CA VAL A 113 -16.37 -1.66 1.65
C VAL A 113 -16.40 -1.85 3.16
N THR A 114 -15.73 -2.93 3.63
CA THR A 114 -15.75 -3.35 5.03
C THR A 114 -14.44 -3.14 5.77
N TYR A 115 -13.35 -2.82 5.05
CA TYR A 115 -12.08 -2.46 5.69
C TYR A 115 -12.20 -1.13 6.45
N PRO A 116 -11.43 -0.95 7.55
CA PRO A 116 -11.49 0.25 8.37
C PRO A 116 -11.08 1.51 7.60
N PHE A 117 -11.69 2.64 8.01
CA PHE A 117 -11.32 3.97 7.51
C PHE A 117 -10.75 4.83 8.63
N ALA A 118 -9.79 5.69 8.28
CA ALA A 118 -9.23 6.73 9.10
C ALA A 118 -9.49 8.10 8.49
N LEU A 119 -9.63 9.10 9.36
CA LEU A 119 -9.74 10.52 8.98
C LEU A 119 -8.33 11.11 8.85
N ASP A 120 -8.15 12.00 7.89
CA ASP A 120 -6.91 12.76 7.70
C ASP A 120 -7.16 14.28 7.60
N PRO A 121 -7.55 14.93 8.71
CA PRO A 121 -7.83 16.36 8.74
C PRO A 121 -6.63 17.20 8.28
N GLY A 122 -6.83 18.04 7.26
CA GLY A 122 -5.78 18.83 6.64
C GLY A 122 -4.80 18.02 5.80
N ALA A 123 -5.13 16.77 5.48
CA ALA A 123 -4.30 15.84 4.71
C ALA A 123 -2.90 15.64 5.30
N LYS A 124 -2.76 15.64 6.63
CA LYS A 124 -1.47 15.57 7.34
C LYS A 124 -0.81 14.19 7.18
N LEU A 125 -1.59 13.11 7.26
CA LEU A 125 -1.09 11.75 7.02
C LEU A 125 -0.63 11.59 5.57
N PHE A 126 -1.43 12.08 4.62
CA PHE A 126 -1.08 12.07 3.20
C PHE A 126 0.26 12.76 2.92
N GLN A 127 0.48 13.91 3.57
CA GLN A 127 1.70 14.72 3.40
C GLN A 127 2.97 14.05 3.95
N HIS A 128 2.88 12.97 4.73
CA HIS A 128 4.05 12.13 5.05
C HIS A 128 4.52 11.29 3.87
N PHE A 129 3.71 11.08 2.85
CA PHE A 129 4.02 10.21 1.72
C PHE A 129 4.11 10.96 0.38
N ALA A 130 3.29 11.99 0.19
CA ALA A 130 3.17 12.67 -1.09
C ALA A 130 2.93 14.17 -0.93
N ASN A 131 3.27 14.95 -1.96
CA ASN A 131 3.03 16.38 -1.99
C ASN A 131 1.53 16.68 -1.88
N LYS A 132 1.13 17.69 -1.12
CA LYS A 132 -0.27 18.05 -0.88
C LYS A 132 -1.13 18.13 -2.14
N GLY A 133 -0.59 18.67 -3.24
CA GLY A 133 -1.27 18.77 -4.54
C GLY A 133 -1.17 17.54 -5.45
N ALA A 134 -0.54 16.46 -5.00
CA ALA A 134 -0.26 15.30 -5.85
C ALA A 134 -1.50 14.41 -6.14
N GLY A 135 -2.61 14.67 -5.46
CA GLY A 135 -3.88 13.96 -5.61
C GLY A 135 -3.88 12.55 -5.01
N VAL A 136 -5.07 12.14 -4.59
CA VAL A 136 -5.37 10.76 -4.17
C VAL A 136 -5.58 9.89 -5.41
N THR A 137 -5.79 8.78 -5.36
CA THR A 137 -5.72 7.35 -5.31
C THR A 137 -4.27 6.91 -5.19
N ARG A 138 -3.89 6.49 -4.02
CA ARG A 138 -2.53 5.99 -3.74
C ARG A 138 -2.61 4.87 -2.73
N ASN A 139 -1.83 3.82 -2.94
CA ASN A 139 -1.64 2.80 -1.93
C ASN A 139 -0.18 2.77 -1.51
N VAL A 140 0.05 2.71 -0.20
CA VAL A 140 1.36 2.52 0.42
C VAL A 140 1.33 1.17 1.13
N VAL A 141 2.11 0.21 0.65
CA VAL A 141 2.26 -1.11 1.29
C VAL A 141 3.48 -1.08 2.20
N ILE A 142 3.26 -1.43 3.45
CA ILE A 142 4.26 -1.41 4.52
C ILE A 142 4.40 -2.84 5.05
N ASN A 143 5.63 -3.33 5.18
CA ASN A 143 5.90 -4.67 5.68
C ASN A 143 5.83 -4.77 7.21
N THR A 144 6.02 -5.97 7.76
CA THR A 144 5.99 -6.29 9.19
C THR A 144 6.98 -5.49 10.03
N THR A 145 8.10 -5.03 9.45
CA THR A 145 9.10 -4.19 10.11
C THR A 145 8.84 -2.69 9.94
N GLY A 146 7.82 -2.29 9.15
CA GLY A 146 7.42 -0.90 8.92
C GLY A 146 8.14 -0.20 7.78
N LYS A 147 8.75 -0.93 6.86
CA LYS A 147 9.35 -0.39 5.64
C LYS A 147 8.33 -0.38 4.51
N ILE A 148 8.35 0.68 3.71
CA ILE A 148 7.59 0.74 2.45
C ILE A 148 8.13 -0.33 1.50
N VAL A 149 7.25 -1.16 0.96
CA VAL A 149 7.61 -2.25 0.04
C VAL A 149 6.93 -2.18 -1.31
N PHE A 150 5.88 -1.35 -1.41
CA PHE A 150 5.20 -1.05 -2.69
C PHE A 150 4.48 0.30 -2.62
N LEU A 151 4.39 0.99 -3.77
CA LEU A 151 3.68 2.25 -3.94
C LEU A 151 2.88 2.21 -5.24
N THR A 152 1.60 2.61 -5.21
CA THR A 152 0.78 2.75 -6.43
C THR A 152 0.37 4.21 -6.65
N ARG A 153 -0.07 4.53 -7.86
CA ARG A 153 -0.63 5.83 -8.21
C ARG A 153 -1.73 5.67 -9.25
N LEU A 154 -2.96 6.10 -8.91
CA LEU A 154 -4.18 5.82 -9.64
C LEU A 154 -4.55 4.33 -9.60
N TYR A 155 -5.63 3.96 -10.27
CA TYR A 155 -6.00 2.57 -10.47
C TYR A 155 -5.57 2.13 -11.87
N GLU A 156 -4.47 1.37 -11.91
CA GLU A 156 -3.93 0.72 -13.10
C GLU A 156 -3.93 -0.79 -12.86
N PRO A 157 -4.71 -1.60 -13.62
CA PRO A 157 -4.86 -3.03 -13.34
C PRO A 157 -3.55 -3.82 -13.22
N LYS A 158 -2.56 -3.50 -14.05
CA LYS A 158 -1.25 -4.16 -13.99
C LYS A 158 -0.52 -3.85 -12.68
N GLU A 159 -0.52 -2.59 -12.24
CA GLU A 159 0.12 -2.15 -11.00
C GLU A 159 -0.67 -2.68 -9.78
N PHE A 160 -1.99 -2.70 -9.85
CA PHE A 160 -2.85 -3.28 -8.81
C PHE A 160 -2.57 -4.78 -8.61
N ASN A 161 -2.48 -5.56 -9.70
CA ASN A 161 -2.13 -6.98 -9.64
C ASN A 161 -0.72 -7.17 -9.05
N ALA A 162 0.27 -6.38 -9.46
CA ALA A 162 1.62 -6.45 -8.90
C ALA A 162 1.64 -6.12 -7.39
N MET A 163 0.81 -5.18 -6.93
CA MET A 163 0.63 -4.89 -5.49
C MET A 163 0.01 -6.10 -4.76
N LYS A 164 -1.03 -6.71 -5.32
CA LYS A 164 -1.69 -7.90 -4.77
C LYS A 164 -0.71 -9.07 -4.64
N ASP A 165 0.06 -9.35 -5.70
CA ASP A 165 1.07 -10.42 -5.71
C ASP A 165 2.17 -10.15 -4.68
N LYS A 166 2.60 -8.88 -4.54
CA LYS A 166 3.58 -8.49 -3.50
C LYS A 166 3.04 -8.74 -2.09
N ILE A 167 1.79 -8.39 -1.81
CA ILE A 167 1.14 -8.65 -0.52
C ILE A 167 1.06 -10.16 -0.26
N ALA A 168 0.61 -10.94 -1.25
CA ALA A 168 0.49 -12.39 -1.13
C ALA A 168 1.84 -13.06 -0.84
N ALA A 169 2.91 -12.66 -1.54
CA ALA A 169 4.26 -13.16 -1.30
C ALA A 169 4.75 -12.87 0.12
N LEU A 170 4.55 -11.63 0.61
CA LEU A 170 4.95 -11.25 1.98
C LEU A 170 4.18 -12.01 3.07
N LEU A 171 2.94 -12.44 2.79
CA LEU A 171 2.10 -13.21 3.73
C LEU A 171 2.35 -14.72 3.65
N SER A 172 3.09 -15.21 2.67
CA SER A 172 3.51 -16.61 2.56
C SER A 172 4.88 -16.87 3.21
N ASP A 173 5.68 -15.83 3.43
CA ASP A 173 7.01 -15.91 4.03
C ASP A 173 6.96 -15.83 5.58
N ASP A 174 5.76 -15.60 6.16
CA ASP A 174 5.46 -15.60 7.61
C ASP A 174 4.85 -16.96 8.04
#